data_0c09d806eb3f17b79e0a40f0cec90a82
#
_entry.id   0c09d806eb3f17b79e0a40f0cec90a82
#
_cell.length_a   1.000
_cell.length_b   1.000
_cell.length_c   1.000
_cell.angle_alpha   90.00
_cell.angle_beta   90.00
_cell.angle_gamma   90.00
#
_symmetry.space_group_name_H-M   'P 1'
#
loop_
_entity.id
_entity.type
_entity.pdbx_description
1 polymer ?
#
loop_
_entity_poly.entity_id
_entity_poly.type
_entity_poly.pdbx_seq_one_letter_code
_entity_poly.pdbx_strand_id
1 'polypeptide(L)'
;TLFPYTTLFRSIRVSLTADPVKEVYAAHDILKALDIEKDGVQFVSCPTCGRTRIDLVKIANEVEDKLRNCKKNIKVAVMGCVVNGPGEAREADIGIAGGDGCGLVFKKGEILRKVPEDKLVDALLEEVEKL
;
A
#
# COMPACT_ATOMS: atom_id res chain seq x y z
N THR A 1 -4.06 10.16 42.01
CA THR A 1 -2.82 10.00 41.24
C THR A 1 -3.23 10.01 39.78
N LEU A 2 -3.07 11.15 39.14
CA LEU A 2 -3.28 11.27 37.70
C LEU A 2 -2.11 10.55 36.99
N PHE A 3 -2.40 9.43 36.36
CA PHE A 3 -1.43 8.79 35.49
C PHE A 3 -1.11 9.78 34.34
N PRO A 4 0.16 10.01 34.05
CA PRO A 4 0.51 10.84 32.92
C PRO A 4 -0.14 10.27 31.64
N TYR A 5 -0.69 11.12 30.80
CA TYR A 5 -1.37 10.75 29.54
C TYR A 5 -0.58 9.77 28.70
N THR A 6 0.74 9.83 28.77
CA THR A 6 1.67 8.92 28.08
C THR A 6 1.60 7.46 28.54
N THR A 7 1.01 7.17 29.69
CA THR A 7 0.83 5.79 30.19
C THR A 7 -0.48 5.16 29.73
N LEU A 8 -1.48 5.95 29.35
CA LEU A 8 -2.78 5.47 28.92
C LEU A 8 -2.77 4.90 27.49
N PHE A 9 -1.78 5.26 26.65
CA PHE A 9 -1.71 4.91 25.24
C PHE A 9 -0.44 4.12 24.89
N ARG A 10 0.01 3.25 25.78
CA ARG A 10 1.16 2.37 25.54
C ARG A 10 0.79 1.10 24.77
N SER A 11 -0.47 0.87 24.53
CA SER A 11 -0.96 -0.30 23.81
C SER A 11 -2.15 0.05 22.96
N ILE A 12 -2.25 -0.61 21.83
CA ILE A 12 -3.47 -0.63 21.04
C ILE A 12 -4.10 -2.01 21.15
N ARG A 13 -5.40 -2.09 21.00
CA ARG A 13 -6.14 -3.34 20.94
C ARG A 13 -6.84 -3.43 19.59
N VAL A 14 -6.56 -4.48 18.86
CA VAL A 14 -7.26 -4.84 17.63
C VAL A 14 -7.97 -6.16 17.88
N SER A 15 -9.19 -6.30 17.39
CA SER A 15 -9.97 -7.53 17.50
C SER A 15 -10.60 -7.84 16.15
N LEU A 16 -10.25 -8.99 15.58
CA LEU A 16 -10.73 -9.45 14.28
C LEU A 16 -11.37 -10.82 14.42
N THR A 17 -12.36 -11.10 13.59
CA THR A 17 -12.92 -12.47 13.45
C THR A 17 -12.02 -13.26 12.49
N ALA A 18 -10.76 -13.47 12.87
CA ALA A 18 -9.73 -14.11 12.04
C ALA A 18 -8.62 -14.68 12.93
N ASP A 19 -7.56 -15.22 12.30
CA ASP A 19 -6.35 -15.64 12.97
C ASP A 19 -5.76 -14.50 13.83
N PRO A 20 -5.43 -14.73 15.11
CA PRO A 20 -4.87 -13.71 16.00
C PRO A 20 -3.61 -13.01 15.48
N VAL A 21 -2.81 -13.68 14.66
CA VAL A 21 -1.63 -13.09 14.02
C VAL A 21 -2.02 -11.91 13.11
N LYS A 22 -3.20 -11.98 12.49
CA LYS A 22 -3.71 -10.88 11.65
C LYS A 22 -4.05 -9.62 12.46
N GLU A 23 -4.37 -9.77 13.73
CA GLU A 23 -4.61 -8.63 14.63
C GLU A 23 -3.33 -7.81 14.85
N VAL A 24 -2.18 -8.49 14.94
CA VAL A 24 -0.87 -7.84 15.06
C VAL A 24 -0.55 -7.04 13.79
N TYR A 25 -0.76 -7.63 12.62
CA TYR A 25 -0.54 -6.92 11.35
C TYR A 25 -1.47 -5.70 11.21
N ALA A 26 -2.75 -5.87 11.49
CA ALA A 26 -3.70 -4.75 11.47
C ALA A 26 -3.32 -3.64 12.47
N ALA A 27 -2.77 -3.99 13.63
CA ALA A 27 -2.26 -3.02 14.58
C ALA A 27 -1.10 -2.20 14.01
N HIS A 28 -0.12 -2.86 13.37
CA HIS A 28 0.98 -2.19 12.69
C HIS A 28 0.49 -1.29 11.56
N ASP A 29 -0.47 -1.73 10.76
CA ASP A 29 -1.03 -0.94 9.67
C ASP A 29 -1.74 0.33 10.18
N ILE A 30 -2.46 0.22 11.30
CA ILE A 30 -3.07 1.39 11.97
C ILE A 30 -1.99 2.36 12.44
N LEU A 31 -0.93 1.87 13.08
CA LEU A 31 0.16 2.72 13.55
C LEU A 31 0.91 3.41 12.41
N LYS A 32 1.11 2.71 11.30
CA LYS A 32 1.70 3.27 10.06
C LYS A 32 0.80 4.32 9.43
N ALA A 33 -0.51 4.05 9.33
CA ALA A 33 -1.47 5.00 8.78
C ALA A 33 -1.57 6.31 9.62
N LEU A 34 -1.22 6.25 10.89
CA LEU A 34 -1.16 7.40 11.80
C LEU A 34 0.22 8.06 11.86
N ASP A 35 1.17 7.66 11.02
CA ASP A 35 2.58 8.12 11.03
C ASP A 35 3.29 7.92 12.40
N ILE A 36 2.79 7.04 13.25
CA ILE A 36 3.38 6.69 14.55
C ILE A 36 4.51 5.69 14.36
N GLU A 37 4.28 4.68 13.51
CA GLU A 37 5.28 3.70 13.10
C GLU A 37 5.73 4.05 11.68
N LYS A 38 7.04 4.22 11.51
CA LYS A 38 7.65 4.65 10.22
C LYS A 38 8.45 3.54 9.55
N ASP A 39 8.55 2.38 10.18
CA ASP A 39 9.32 1.27 9.65
C ASP A 39 8.48 0.42 8.67
N GLY A 40 9.06 0.19 7.49
CA GLY A 40 8.47 -0.66 6.47
C GLY A 40 7.57 0.08 5.47
N VAL A 41 6.88 -0.69 4.66
CA VAL A 41 6.06 -0.19 3.55
C VAL A 41 4.69 0.26 4.06
N GLN A 42 4.28 1.46 3.66
CA GLN A 42 2.90 1.93 3.79
C GLN A 42 2.15 1.63 2.49
N PHE A 43 1.02 0.95 2.59
CA PHE A 43 0.17 0.66 1.43
C PHE A 43 -0.99 1.64 1.31
N VAL A 44 -1.20 2.12 0.09
CA VAL A 44 -2.35 2.92 -0.28
C VAL A 44 -3.03 2.27 -1.46
N SER A 45 -4.27 1.84 -1.30
CA SER A 45 -5.08 1.33 -2.42
C SER A 45 -6.35 2.13 -2.56
N CYS A 46 -6.80 2.34 -3.79
CA CYS A 46 -8.11 2.93 -4.00
C CYS A 46 -9.21 1.89 -3.75
N PRO A 47 -10.41 2.31 -3.32
CA PRO A 47 -11.56 1.44 -3.28
C PRO A 47 -11.95 1.03 -4.71
N THR A 48 -12.41 -0.19 -4.88
CA THR A 48 -12.94 -0.65 -6.18
C THR A 48 -14.13 0.22 -6.59
N CYS A 49 -14.10 0.74 -7.80
CA CYS A 49 -15.18 1.54 -8.38
C CYS A 49 -15.49 1.07 -9.81
N GLY A 50 -16.50 1.64 -10.45
CA GLY A 50 -16.86 1.29 -11.82
C GLY A 50 -15.80 1.57 -12.89
N ARG A 51 -14.71 2.24 -12.53
CA ARG A 51 -13.55 2.52 -13.41
C ARG A 51 -12.41 1.53 -13.24
N THR A 52 -12.46 0.66 -12.24
CA THR A 52 -11.45 -0.39 -12.01
C THR A 52 -11.44 -1.36 -13.19
N ARG A 53 -10.28 -1.58 -13.80
CA ARG A 53 -10.09 -2.40 -15.00
C ARG A 53 -9.23 -3.63 -14.77
N ILE A 54 -8.72 -3.81 -13.57
CA ILE A 54 -7.85 -4.91 -13.15
C ILE A 54 -8.44 -5.61 -11.93
N ASP A 55 -8.00 -6.81 -11.63
CA ASP A 55 -8.29 -7.44 -10.34
C ASP A 55 -7.48 -6.77 -9.21
N LEU A 56 -7.96 -5.58 -8.82
CA LEU A 56 -7.27 -4.73 -7.85
C LEU A 56 -7.02 -5.44 -6.52
N VAL A 57 -8.00 -6.21 -6.03
CA VAL A 57 -7.89 -6.90 -4.74
C VAL A 57 -6.79 -7.95 -4.77
N LYS A 58 -6.75 -8.75 -5.84
CA LYS A 58 -5.71 -9.76 -6.03
C LYS A 58 -4.32 -9.13 -6.13
N ILE A 59 -4.17 -8.10 -6.95
CA ILE A 59 -2.89 -7.40 -7.15
C ILE A 59 -2.44 -6.72 -5.86
N ALA A 60 -3.33 -6.05 -5.13
CA ALA A 60 -3.01 -5.40 -3.87
C ALA A 60 -2.51 -6.41 -2.83
N ASN A 61 -3.20 -7.54 -2.67
CA ASN A 61 -2.79 -8.60 -1.76
C ASN A 61 -1.42 -9.20 -2.15
N GLU A 62 -1.18 -9.41 -3.44
CA GLU A 62 0.09 -9.94 -3.93
C GLU A 62 1.26 -8.96 -3.66
N VAL A 63 1.05 -7.68 -3.91
CA VAL A 63 2.04 -6.63 -3.62
C VAL A 63 2.31 -6.55 -2.12
N GLU A 64 1.27 -6.56 -1.30
CA GLU A 64 1.38 -6.53 0.15
C GLU A 64 2.16 -7.73 0.68
N ASP A 65 1.83 -8.95 0.23
CA ASP A 65 2.54 -10.16 0.65
C ASP A 65 4.02 -10.15 0.26
N LYS A 66 4.34 -9.71 -0.96
CA LYS A 66 5.73 -9.62 -1.45
C LYS A 66 6.55 -8.55 -0.71
N LEU A 67 5.93 -7.45 -0.32
CA LEU A 67 6.60 -6.34 0.36
C LEU A 67 6.47 -6.36 1.89
N ARG A 68 5.79 -7.36 2.46
CA ARG A 68 5.56 -7.48 3.91
C ARG A 68 6.84 -7.46 4.73
N ASN A 69 7.90 -8.06 4.23
CA ASN A 69 9.21 -8.13 4.89
C ASN A 69 10.16 -7.01 4.43
N CYS A 70 9.71 -6.11 3.59
CA CYS A 70 10.50 -4.97 3.16
C CYS A 70 10.62 -3.96 4.29
N LYS A 71 11.87 -3.67 4.70
CA LYS A 71 12.17 -2.72 5.78
C LYS A 71 12.34 -1.28 5.29
N LYS A 72 12.20 -1.05 3.98
CA LYS A 72 12.30 0.31 3.42
C LYS A 72 11.10 1.12 3.85
N ASN A 73 11.34 2.33 4.33
CA ASN A 73 10.28 3.27 4.67
C ASN A 73 9.80 3.97 3.39
N ILE A 74 8.85 3.35 2.70
CA ILE A 74 8.28 3.84 1.44
C ILE A 74 6.77 3.71 1.44
N LYS A 75 6.12 4.62 0.71
CA LYS A 75 4.68 4.57 0.46
C LYS A 75 4.43 4.00 -0.93
N VAL A 76 3.74 2.86 -0.98
CA VAL A 76 3.40 2.14 -2.21
C VAL A 76 1.92 2.26 -2.50
N ALA A 77 1.57 2.67 -3.72
CA ALA A 77 0.18 2.82 -4.15
C ALA A 77 -0.23 1.75 -5.16
N VAL A 78 -1.42 1.16 -4.95
CA VAL A 78 -2.04 0.23 -5.91
C VAL A 78 -3.40 0.79 -6.33
N MET A 79 -3.49 1.29 -7.57
CA MET A 79 -4.66 2.00 -8.08
C MET A 79 -5.37 1.23 -9.17
N GLY A 80 -6.70 1.17 -9.09
CA GLY A 80 -7.54 0.40 -10.01
C GLY A 80 -7.74 1.03 -11.40
N CYS A 81 -7.38 2.30 -11.59
CA CYS A 81 -7.50 2.97 -12.89
C CYS A 81 -6.37 3.95 -13.15
N VAL A 82 -6.00 4.07 -14.43
CA VAL A 82 -4.93 4.98 -14.89
C VAL A 82 -5.36 6.46 -14.91
N VAL A 83 -6.66 6.73 -14.87
CA VAL A 83 -7.18 8.11 -15.00
C VAL A 83 -6.91 8.94 -13.75
N ASN A 84 -7.29 8.41 -12.59
CA ASN A 84 -7.17 9.12 -11.32
C ASN A 84 -5.96 8.62 -10.49
N GLY A 85 -5.52 7.37 -10.75
CA GLY A 85 -4.52 6.71 -9.94
C GLY A 85 -3.27 7.54 -9.66
N PRO A 86 -2.53 8.00 -10.68
CA PRO A 86 -1.32 8.79 -10.46
C PRO A 86 -1.56 10.12 -9.74
N GLY A 87 -2.74 10.74 -9.95
CA GLY A 87 -3.12 11.99 -9.28
C GLY A 87 -3.47 11.80 -7.82
N GLU A 88 -4.28 10.79 -7.50
CA GLU A 88 -4.70 10.46 -6.14
C GLU A 88 -3.54 9.91 -5.30
N ALA A 89 -2.60 9.23 -5.94
CA ALA A 89 -1.42 8.65 -5.29
C ALA A 89 -0.14 9.49 -5.46
N ARG A 90 -0.27 10.80 -5.68
CA ARG A 90 0.89 11.70 -5.87
C ARG A 90 1.88 11.68 -4.70
N GLU A 91 1.40 11.47 -3.50
CA GLU A 91 2.22 11.39 -2.29
C GLU A 91 2.88 10.02 -2.09
N ALA A 92 2.55 9.03 -2.91
CA ALA A 92 3.22 7.75 -2.87
C ALA A 92 4.60 7.86 -3.53
N ASP A 93 5.59 7.20 -2.92
CA ASP A 93 6.94 7.16 -3.48
C ASP A 93 6.95 6.40 -4.80
N ILE A 94 6.14 5.33 -4.87
CA ILE A 94 5.97 4.52 -6.08
C ILE A 94 4.57 3.91 -6.10
N GLY A 95 4.06 3.61 -7.28
CA GLY A 95 2.77 2.93 -7.40
C GLY A 95 2.51 2.37 -8.79
N ILE A 96 1.44 1.61 -8.85
CA ILE A 96 0.87 1.08 -10.08
C ILE A 96 -0.57 1.52 -10.26
N ALA A 97 -0.99 1.68 -11.50
CA ALA A 97 -2.37 2.01 -11.83
C ALA A 97 -2.85 1.11 -12.97
N GLY A 98 -3.98 0.44 -12.76
CA GLY A 98 -4.56 -0.47 -13.74
C GLY A 98 -5.21 0.22 -14.92
N GLY A 99 -5.16 -0.41 -16.09
CA GLY A 99 -5.84 0.01 -17.31
C GLY A 99 -6.35 -1.19 -18.08
N ASP A 100 -6.88 -1.00 -19.28
CA ASP A 100 -7.38 -2.08 -20.12
C ASP A 100 -6.21 -2.93 -20.66
N GLY A 101 -6.03 -4.13 -20.10
CA GLY A 101 -4.98 -5.09 -20.47
C GLY A 101 -3.55 -4.60 -20.24
N CYS A 102 -3.39 -3.45 -19.63
CA CYS A 102 -2.09 -2.87 -19.31
C CYS A 102 -2.22 -1.97 -18.08
N GLY A 103 -1.08 -1.61 -17.49
CA GLY A 103 -1.07 -0.65 -16.40
C GLY A 103 0.13 0.27 -16.50
N LEU A 104 0.16 1.21 -15.59
CA LEU A 104 1.22 2.20 -15.46
C LEU A 104 1.98 1.97 -14.17
N VAL A 105 3.29 2.08 -14.23
CA VAL A 105 4.14 2.27 -13.05
C VAL A 105 4.46 3.75 -12.96
N PHE A 106 4.26 4.34 -11.80
CA PHE A 106 4.50 5.76 -11.56
C PHE A 106 5.28 5.98 -10.26
N LYS A 107 6.00 7.09 -10.19
CA LYS A 107 6.79 7.52 -9.04
C LYS A 107 6.45 8.97 -8.74
N LYS A 108 5.98 9.25 -7.51
CA LYS A 108 5.57 10.60 -7.08
C LYS A 108 4.59 11.29 -8.05
N GLY A 109 3.68 10.50 -8.62
CA GLY A 109 2.69 10.98 -9.59
C GLY A 109 3.18 11.05 -11.03
N GLU A 110 4.48 10.87 -11.31
CA GLU A 110 5.03 10.85 -12.67
C GLU A 110 5.03 9.42 -13.23
N ILE A 111 4.53 9.26 -14.45
CA ILE A 111 4.48 7.97 -15.12
C ILE A 111 5.88 7.58 -15.57
N LEU A 112 6.40 6.47 -15.05
CA LEU A 112 7.69 5.92 -15.46
C LEU A 112 7.58 5.06 -16.71
N ARG A 113 6.67 4.10 -16.68
CA ARG A 113 6.51 3.14 -17.80
C ARG A 113 5.11 2.54 -17.84
N LYS A 114 4.73 2.10 -19.03
CA LYS A 114 3.53 1.30 -19.26
C LYS A 114 3.94 -0.16 -19.42
N VAL A 115 3.25 -1.06 -18.74
CA VAL A 115 3.53 -2.50 -18.76
C VAL A 115 2.23 -3.30 -18.93
N PRO A 116 2.28 -4.53 -19.45
CA PRO A 116 1.13 -5.44 -19.43
C PRO A 116 0.68 -5.73 -18.01
N GLU A 117 -0.60 -6.05 -17.83
CA GLU A 117 -1.20 -6.29 -16.51
C GLU A 117 -0.49 -7.41 -15.73
N ASP A 118 -0.12 -8.50 -16.41
CA ASP A 118 0.58 -9.66 -15.86
C ASP A 118 1.98 -9.33 -15.31
N LYS A 119 2.58 -8.22 -15.73
CA LYS A 119 3.91 -7.78 -15.31
C LYS A 119 3.89 -6.57 -14.35
N LEU A 120 2.70 -6.11 -13.96
CA LEU A 120 2.58 -4.93 -13.11
C LEU A 120 3.27 -5.08 -11.75
N VAL A 121 3.06 -6.22 -11.11
CA VAL A 121 3.64 -6.51 -9.79
C VAL A 121 5.16 -6.61 -9.87
N ASP A 122 5.67 -7.35 -10.84
CA ASP A 122 7.12 -7.52 -11.03
C ASP A 122 7.80 -6.18 -11.36
N ALA A 123 7.17 -5.38 -12.23
CA ALA A 123 7.66 -4.06 -12.57
C ALA A 123 7.67 -3.09 -11.38
N LEU A 124 6.69 -3.19 -10.47
CA LEU A 124 6.67 -2.43 -9.23
C LEU A 124 7.83 -2.84 -8.32
N LEU A 125 8.03 -4.15 -8.14
CA LEU A 125 9.09 -4.68 -7.27
C LEU A 125 10.48 -4.28 -7.76
N GLU A 126 10.75 -4.35 -9.06
CA GLU A 126 11.99 -3.86 -9.66
C GLU A 126 12.27 -2.39 -9.32
N GLU A 127 11.25 -1.55 -9.34
CA GLU A 127 11.40 -0.13 -9.02
C GLU A 127 11.54 0.11 -7.50
N VAL A 128 10.88 -0.71 -6.68
CA VAL A 128 11.06 -0.68 -5.22
C VAL A 128 12.49 -1.04 -4.83
N GLU A 129 13.12 -1.98 -5.52
CA GLU A 129 14.51 -2.35 -5.26
C GLU A 129 15.50 -1.21 -5.54
N LYS A 130 15.17 -0.32 -6.49
CA LYS A 130 15.99 0.84 -6.88
C LYS A 130 15.82 2.06 -5.96
N LEU A 131 14.86 2.02 -5.02
CA LEU A 131 14.64 3.06 -4.02
C LEU A 131 15.49 2.82 -2.78
#